data_be64bb953390ec7952324892d67666c0
#
_entry.id   be64bb953390ec7952324892d67666c0
#
_cell.length_a   1.000
_cell.length_b   1.000
_cell.length_c   1.000
_cell.angle_alpha   90.00
_cell.angle_beta   90.00
_cell.angle_gamma   90.00
#
_symmetry.space_group_name_H-M   'P 1'
#
loop_
_entity.id
_entity.type
_entity.pdbx_description
1 polymer ?
#
loop_
_entity_poly.entity_id
_entity_poly.type
_entity_poly.pdbx_seq_one_letter_code
_entity_poly.pdbx_strand_id
1 'polypeptide(L)'
;EMSASLVGSEMCIRDRCSPKAMTERIAKVPQLFLVAIDKSTGKLAGFLNGVATDEEKFRDEFFTDIDLCDENGKNVMLLGLDVLPEYRGQGLARELVYRYSQREKANGRKKLFLTCLEQKVEMYKKFGLQDLGIADSTWGGEEWHEMVLKG
;
A
#
# COMPACT_ATOMS: atom_id res chain seq x y z
N GLU A 1 -4.68 -0.41 17.74
CA GLU A 1 -5.92 -0.63 17.00
C GLU A 1 -5.76 -0.20 15.57
N MET A 2 -5.81 -1.15 14.64
CA MET A 2 -5.59 -0.85 13.23
C MET A 2 -6.62 0.11 12.65
N SER A 3 -7.88 -0.03 13.05
CA SER A 3 -8.93 0.84 12.52
C SER A 3 -8.72 2.31 12.90
N ALA A 4 -8.16 2.57 14.06
CA ALA A 4 -7.88 3.94 14.48
C ALA A 4 -6.77 4.57 13.62
N SER A 5 -5.75 3.80 13.25
CA SER A 5 -4.68 4.32 12.41
C SER A 5 -5.16 4.58 10.99
N LEU A 6 -6.07 3.77 10.48
CA LEU A 6 -6.61 3.95 9.13
C LEU A 6 -7.37 5.25 8.98
N VAL A 7 -8.07 5.68 10.03
CA VAL A 7 -8.84 6.93 10.00
C VAL A 7 -7.93 8.14 9.77
N GLY A 8 -6.72 8.10 10.30
CA GLY A 8 -5.79 9.21 10.18
C GLY A 8 -4.93 9.17 8.93
N SER A 9 -5.05 8.16 8.10
CA SER A 9 -4.21 8.00 6.92
C SER A 9 -4.77 8.74 5.71
N GLU A 10 -3.92 9.51 5.04
CA GLU A 10 -4.29 10.17 3.79
C GLU A 10 -4.33 9.20 2.61
N MET A 11 -3.72 8.03 2.75
CA MET A 11 -3.79 6.96 1.75
C MET A 11 -5.15 6.28 1.77
N CYS A 12 -5.82 6.29 2.91
CA CYS A 12 -7.02 5.51 3.14
C CYS A 12 -8.24 6.40 3.15
N ILE A 13 -9.05 6.26 2.12
CA ILE A 13 -10.42 6.76 2.14
C ILE A 13 -11.24 5.63 2.74
N ARG A 14 -12.22 5.99 3.55
CA ARG A 14 -12.97 5.07 4.41
C ARG A 14 -13.14 3.65 3.86
N ASP A 15 -13.64 3.53 2.62
CA ASP A 15 -14.00 2.22 2.07
C ASP A 15 -12.82 1.44 1.50
N ARG A 16 -11.70 2.13 1.20
CA ARG A 16 -10.50 1.46 0.67
C ARG A 16 -9.79 0.66 1.74
N CYS A 17 -9.83 1.14 2.97
CA CYS A 17 -9.14 0.52 4.10
C CYS A 17 -10.10 0.21 5.23
N SER A 18 -11.30 -0.27 4.90
CA SER A 18 -12.28 -0.66 5.90
C SER A 18 -11.77 -1.86 6.73
N PRO A 19 -12.20 -2.00 7.97
CA PRO A 19 -11.83 -3.18 8.78
C PRO A 19 -12.18 -4.49 8.10
N LYS A 20 -13.32 -4.54 7.39
CA LYS A 20 -13.74 -5.73 6.65
C LYS A 20 -12.73 -6.08 5.56
N ALA A 21 -12.37 -5.09 4.73
CA ALA A 21 -11.42 -5.30 3.64
C ALA A 21 -10.05 -5.74 4.17
N MET A 22 -9.58 -5.11 5.25
CA MET A 22 -8.31 -5.47 5.88
C MET A 22 -8.35 -6.89 6.42
N THR A 23 -9.45 -7.29 7.06
CA THR A 23 -9.61 -8.64 7.59
C THR A 23 -9.55 -9.68 6.49
N GLU A 24 -10.22 -9.43 5.37
CA GLU A 24 -10.20 -10.32 4.21
C GLU A 24 -8.78 -10.48 3.65
N ARG A 25 -8.04 -9.37 3.53
CA ARG A 25 -6.66 -9.40 3.03
C ARG A 25 -5.74 -10.16 3.96
N ILE A 26 -5.86 -9.96 5.26
CA ILE A 26 -5.05 -10.66 6.26
C ILE A 26 -5.33 -12.16 6.21
N ALA A 27 -6.59 -12.53 6.05
CA ALA A 27 -6.98 -13.94 6.00
C ALA A 27 -6.48 -14.64 4.75
N LYS A 28 -6.56 -13.96 3.59
CA LYS A 28 -6.23 -14.59 2.30
C LYS A 28 -4.78 -14.44 1.88
N VAL A 29 -4.17 -13.29 2.14
CA VAL A 29 -2.82 -12.98 1.66
C VAL A 29 -1.95 -12.34 2.74
N PRO A 30 -1.81 -12.99 3.90
CA PRO A 30 -1.00 -12.41 4.99
C PRO A 30 0.46 -12.18 4.57
N GLN A 31 0.97 -12.95 3.63
CA GLN A 31 2.32 -12.79 3.13
C GLN A 31 2.55 -11.49 2.36
N LEU A 32 1.48 -10.82 1.95
CA LEU A 32 1.57 -9.54 1.27
C LEU A 32 1.39 -8.35 2.23
N PHE A 33 1.46 -8.62 3.53
CA PHE A 33 1.52 -7.59 4.56
C PHE A 33 2.93 -7.46 5.09
N LEU A 34 3.33 -6.22 5.41
CA LEU A 34 4.53 -5.93 6.16
C LEU A 34 4.14 -4.99 7.28
N VAL A 35 4.49 -5.35 8.50
CA VAL A 35 4.18 -4.53 9.67
C VAL A 35 5.47 -4.09 10.36
N ALA A 36 5.43 -2.90 10.94
CA ALA A 36 6.52 -2.39 11.76
C ALA A 36 6.06 -2.40 13.22
N ILE A 37 6.84 -3.03 14.07
CA ILE A 37 6.54 -3.15 15.50
C ILE A 37 7.61 -2.39 16.28
N ASP A 38 7.17 -1.57 17.23
CA ASP A 38 8.08 -0.91 18.16
C ASP A 38 8.54 -1.94 19.18
N LYS A 39 9.82 -2.32 19.11
CA LYS A 39 10.36 -3.37 19.98
C LYS A 39 10.31 -3.01 21.45
N SER A 40 10.35 -1.73 21.80
CA SER A 40 10.35 -1.31 23.19
C SER A 40 8.98 -1.44 23.86
N THR A 41 7.90 -1.39 23.09
CA THR A 41 6.54 -1.41 23.61
C THR A 41 5.69 -2.58 23.10
N GLY A 42 6.13 -3.22 22.02
CA GLY A 42 5.33 -4.25 21.35
C GLY A 42 4.18 -3.69 20.52
N LYS A 43 4.10 -2.37 20.36
CA LYS A 43 3.02 -1.72 19.63
C LYS A 43 3.24 -1.74 18.13
N LEU A 44 2.14 -1.81 17.39
CA LEU A 44 2.17 -1.61 15.93
C LEU A 44 2.51 -0.15 15.64
N ALA A 45 3.55 0.07 14.85
CA ALA A 45 3.97 1.43 14.47
C ALA A 45 3.49 1.81 13.08
N GLY A 46 3.34 0.83 12.19
CA GLY A 46 2.86 1.07 10.84
C GLY A 46 2.72 -0.21 10.06
N PHE A 47 2.16 -0.11 8.86
CA PHE A 47 2.00 -1.28 7.98
C PHE A 47 1.93 -0.88 6.51
N LEU A 48 2.16 -1.86 5.66
CA LEU A 48 2.01 -1.74 4.22
C LEU A 48 1.42 -3.05 3.71
N ASN A 49 0.42 -2.98 2.85
CA ASN A 49 -0.19 -4.18 2.29
C ASN A 49 -0.54 -4.00 0.82
N GLY A 50 -0.68 -5.13 0.11
CA GLY A 50 -1.02 -5.13 -1.29
C GLY A 50 -1.59 -6.46 -1.74
N VAL A 51 -1.83 -6.57 -3.03
CA VAL A 51 -2.23 -7.80 -3.70
C VAL A 51 -1.35 -8.02 -4.91
N ALA A 52 -1.09 -9.28 -5.24
CA ALA A 52 -0.27 -9.62 -6.39
C ALA A 52 -1.14 -9.83 -7.62
N THR A 53 -0.62 -9.49 -8.79
CA THR A 53 -1.34 -9.63 -10.05
C THR A 53 -0.38 -9.55 -11.22
N ASP A 54 -0.81 -10.06 -12.39
CA ASP A 54 -0.08 -9.87 -13.64
C ASP A 54 -0.46 -8.57 -14.35
N GLU A 55 -1.48 -7.87 -13.88
CA GLU A 55 -1.91 -6.62 -14.49
C GLU A 55 -0.85 -5.53 -14.31
N GLU A 56 -0.79 -4.62 -15.27
CA GLU A 56 0.17 -3.52 -15.25
C GLU A 56 -0.50 -2.16 -15.17
N LYS A 57 -1.75 -2.16 -14.71
CA LYS A 57 -2.50 -0.92 -14.50
C LYS A 57 -3.32 -1.03 -13.22
N PHE A 58 -3.25 0.01 -12.40
CA PHE A 58 -4.00 0.04 -11.16
C PHE A 58 -5.49 0.30 -11.44
N ARG A 59 -6.37 -0.41 -10.73
CA ARG A 59 -7.81 -0.17 -10.80
C ARG A 59 -8.44 -0.37 -9.42
N ASP A 60 -9.56 0.31 -9.21
CA ASP A 60 -10.20 0.35 -7.89
C ASP A 60 -10.70 -1.01 -7.40
N GLU A 61 -10.98 -1.92 -8.29
CA GLU A 61 -11.45 -3.27 -7.93
C GLU A 61 -10.47 -4.02 -7.05
N PHE A 62 -9.18 -3.68 -7.11
CA PHE A 62 -8.18 -4.29 -6.22
C PHE A 62 -8.45 -4.02 -4.74
N PHE A 63 -9.15 -2.94 -4.42
CA PHE A 63 -9.49 -2.63 -3.04
C PHE A 63 -10.67 -3.44 -2.51
N THR A 64 -11.53 -3.91 -3.39
CA THR A 64 -12.80 -4.50 -3.00
C THR A 64 -12.93 -5.98 -3.33
N ASP A 65 -12.14 -6.51 -4.26
CA ASP A 65 -12.25 -7.89 -4.70
C ASP A 65 -10.93 -8.63 -4.47
N ILE A 66 -10.83 -9.32 -3.34
CA ILE A 66 -9.62 -10.06 -2.98
C ILE A 66 -9.37 -11.25 -3.94
N ASP A 67 -10.39 -11.69 -4.66
CA ASP A 67 -10.24 -12.80 -5.60
C ASP A 67 -9.45 -12.39 -6.85
N LEU A 68 -9.21 -11.10 -7.05
CA LEU A 68 -8.31 -10.62 -8.10
C LEU A 68 -6.84 -10.87 -7.78
N CYS A 69 -6.53 -11.22 -6.54
CA CYS A 69 -5.15 -11.51 -6.14
C CYS A 69 -4.68 -12.83 -6.74
N ASP A 70 -3.58 -12.77 -7.48
CA ASP A 70 -2.91 -13.94 -8.04
C ASP A 70 -1.53 -14.03 -7.37
N GLU A 71 -1.35 -14.99 -6.48
CA GLU A 71 -0.10 -15.14 -5.72
C GLU A 71 1.13 -15.34 -6.61
N ASN A 72 0.93 -15.81 -7.83
CA ASN A 72 1.99 -15.99 -8.81
C ASN A 72 2.15 -14.78 -9.73
N GLY A 73 1.41 -13.72 -9.49
CA GLY A 73 1.49 -12.49 -10.27
C GLY A 73 2.88 -11.86 -10.20
N LYS A 74 3.29 -11.24 -11.29
CA LYS A 74 4.62 -10.61 -11.39
C LYS A 74 4.67 -9.21 -10.80
N ASN A 75 3.53 -8.62 -10.50
CA ASN A 75 3.42 -7.26 -9.97
C ASN A 75 2.65 -7.25 -8.66
N VAL A 76 2.78 -6.16 -7.90
CA VAL A 76 2.01 -5.95 -6.68
C VAL A 76 1.29 -4.61 -6.78
N MET A 77 0.02 -4.61 -6.44
CA MET A 77 -0.76 -3.37 -6.27
C MET A 77 -0.78 -3.05 -4.78
N LEU A 78 -0.12 -1.96 -4.39
CA LEU A 78 -0.07 -1.54 -2.99
C LEU A 78 -1.38 -0.86 -2.64
N LEU A 79 -2.04 -1.33 -1.58
CA LEU A 79 -3.38 -0.89 -1.25
C LEU A 79 -3.45 0.02 -0.04
N GLY A 80 -2.52 -0.12 0.90
CA GLY A 80 -2.53 0.70 2.09
C GLY A 80 -1.17 0.82 2.74
N LEU A 81 -0.78 2.05 3.02
CA LEU A 81 0.42 2.39 3.78
C LEU A 81 -0.02 3.31 4.89
N ASP A 82 0.27 2.96 6.13
CA ASP A 82 -0.07 3.80 7.26
C ASP A 82 1.02 3.74 8.32
N VAL A 83 1.25 4.88 8.95
CA VAL A 83 2.16 5.01 10.08
C VAL A 83 1.39 5.71 11.18
N LEU A 84 1.38 5.12 12.38
CA LEU A 84 0.67 5.73 13.51
C LEU A 84 1.25 7.10 13.83
N PRO A 85 0.40 8.06 14.28
CA PRO A 85 0.83 9.44 14.48
C PRO A 85 2.08 9.60 15.34
N GLU A 86 2.21 8.81 16.40
CA GLU A 86 3.36 8.90 17.32
C GLU A 86 4.68 8.43 16.71
N TYR A 87 4.62 7.74 15.56
CA TYR A 87 5.81 7.25 14.86
C TYR A 87 6.11 8.00 13.57
N ARG A 88 5.33 9.01 13.24
CA ARG A 88 5.54 9.81 12.03
C ARG A 88 6.77 10.70 12.16
N GLY A 89 7.33 11.11 11.02
CA GLY A 89 8.50 11.99 10.99
C GLY A 89 9.82 11.28 11.24
N GLN A 90 9.84 9.95 11.26
CA GLN A 90 11.04 9.16 11.53
C GLN A 90 11.50 8.33 10.32
N GLY A 91 10.90 8.56 9.16
CA GLY A 91 11.26 7.81 7.95
C GLY A 91 10.68 6.40 7.88
N LEU A 92 9.70 6.07 8.72
CA LEU A 92 9.14 4.71 8.77
C LEU A 92 8.38 4.35 7.49
N ALA A 93 7.63 5.28 6.91
CA ALA A 93 6.92 5.03 5.65
C ALA A 93 7.90 4.65 4.54
N ARG A 94 9.00 5.38 4.43
CA ARG A 94 10.05 5.10 3.46
C ARG A 94 10.66 3.73 3.69
N GLU A 95 10.93 3.40 4.94
CA GLU A 95 11.51 2.12 5.31
C GLU A 95 10.57 0.97 4.98
N LEU A 96 9.27 1.13 5.23
CA LEU A 96 8.27 0.12 4.89
C LEU A 96 8.22 -0.13 3.38
N VAL A 97 8.19 0.93 2.57
CA VAL A 97 8.19 0.80 1.11
C VAL A 97 9.48 0.12 0.64
N TYR A 98 10.62 0.53 1.16
CA TYR A 98 11.90 -0.04 0.78
C TYR A 98 11.96 -1.53 1.09
N ARG A 99 11.65 -1.92 2.32
CA ARG A 99 11.72 -3.34 2.73
C ARG A 99 10.69 -4.19 2.01
N TYR A 100 9.50 -3.66 1.79
CA TYR A 100 8.46 -4.35 1.03
C TYR A 100 8.95 -4.62 -0.40
N SER A 101 9.51 -3.60 -1.04
CA SER A 101 10.00 -3.73 -2.42
C SER A 101 11.13 -4.75 -2.51
N GLN A 102 12.06 -4.76 -1.56
CA GLN A 102 13.16 -5.73 -1.54
C GLN A 102 12.65 -7.15 -1.37
N ARG A 103 11.69 -7.35 -0.48
CA ARG A 103 11.11 -8.66 -0.23
C ARG A 103 10.38 -9.18 -1.46
N GLU A 104 9.56 -8.33 -2.07
CA GLU A 104 8.78 -8.74 -3.24
C GLU A 104 9.66 -8.95 -4.47
N LYS A 105 10.70 -8.17 -4.61
CA LYS A 105 11.68 -8.38 -5.67
C LYS A 105 12.37 -9.74 -5.53
N ALA A 106 12.71 -10.12 -4.30
CA ALA A 106 13.30 -11.43 -4.03
C ALA A 106 12.31 -12.55 -4.34
N ASN A 107 11.02 -12.30 -4.28
CA ASN A 107 9.96 -13.24 -4.63
C ASN A 107 9.62 -13.24 -6.12
N GLY A 108 10.39 -12.54 -6.94
CA GLY A 108 10.20 -12.51 -8.39
C GLY A 108 9.27 -11.44 -8.91
N ARG A 109 8.82 -10.53 -8.06
CA ARG A 109 7.97 -9.40 -8.48
C ARG A 109 8.80 -8.41 -9.28
N LYS A 110 8.19 -7.82 -10.32
CA LYS A 110 8.87 -6.89 -11.22
C LYS A 110 8.51 -5.44 -10.95
N LYS A 111 7.26 -5.16 -10.63
CA LYS A 111 6.78 -3.79 -10.41
C LYS A 111 5.84 -3.73 -9.22
N LEU A 112 5.88 -2.59 -8.53
CA LEU A 112 4.92 -2.27 -7.48
C LEU A 112 4.18 -1.01 -7.92
N PHE A 113 2.86 -1.07 -7.91
CA PHE A 113 1.99 0.05 -8.29
C PHE A 113 1.22 0.56 -7.08
N LEU A 114 0.93 1.85 -7.07
CA LEU A 114 -0.01 2.42 -6.10
C LEU A 114 -0.72 3.61 -6.72
N THR A 115 -1.79 4.04 -6.08
CA THR A 115 -2.43 5.31 -6.39
C THR A 115 -2.37 6.19 -5.15
N CYS A 116 -2.15 7.48 -5.35
CA CYS A 116 -2.09 8.44 -4.26
C CYS A 116 -2.67 9.79 -4.70
N LEU A 117 -3.03 10.59 -3.71
CA LEU A 117 -3.46 11.97 -3.96
C LEU A 117 -2.25 12.79 -4.39
N GLU A 118 -2.53 13.89 -5.11
CA GLU A 118 -1.48 14.75 -5.65
C GLU A 118 -0.49 15.22 -4.59
N GLN A 119 -0.96 15.55 -3.40
CA GLN A 119 -0.07 16.04 -2.34
C GLN A 119 0.91 14.99 -1.82
N LYS A 120 0.73 13.73 -2.18
CA LYS A 120 1.64 12.65 -1.80
C LYS A 120 2.63 12.26 -2.91
N VAL A 121 2.46 12.78 -4.12
CA VAL A 121 3.30 12.41 -5.27
C VAL A 121 4.78 12.66 -4.99
N GLU A 122 5.12 13.85 -4.47
CA GLU A 122 6.53 14.18 -4.21
C GLU A 122 7.15 13.27 -3.16
N MET A 123 6.39 12.88 -2.15
CA MET A 123 6.87 11.95 -1.14
C MET A 123 7.22 10.60 -1.77
N TYR A 124 6.34 10.07 -2.61
CA TYR A 124 6.59 8.78 -3.25
C TYR A 124 7.71 8.84 -4.28
N LYS A 125 7.88 9.99 -4.95
CA LYS A 125 9.04 10.18 -5.82
C LYS A 125 10.36 10.05 -5.03
N LYS A 126 10.38 10.60 -3.83
CA LYS A 126 11.56 10.48 -2.96
C LYS A 126 11.82 9.05 -2.52
N PHE A 127 10.79 8.21 -2.51
CA PHE A 127 10.91 6.78 -2.19
C PHE A 127 11.35 5.97 -3.41
N GLY A 128 11.48 6.59 -4.57
CA GLY A 128 11.93 5.93 -5.79
C GLY A 128 10.82 5.59 -6.78
N LEU A 129 9.57 5.97 -6.51
CA LEU A 129 8.47 5.71 -7.43
C LEU A 129 8.42 6.75 -8.54
N GLN A 130 7.92 6.34 -9.70
CA GLN A 130 7.72 7.18 -10.86
C GLN A 130 6.25 7.52 -10.99
N ASP A 131 5.93 8.80 -11.22
CA ASP A 131 4.57 9.26 -11.46
C ASP A 131 4.17 8.94 -12.90
N LEU A 132 3.11 8.14 -13.06
CA LEU A 132 2.58 7.78 -14.37
C LEU A 132 1.43 8.70 -14.82
N GLY A 133 1.07 9.68 -13.99
CA GLY A 133 0.00 10.62 -14.29
C GLY A 133 -1.31 10.22 -13.62
N ILE A 134 -2.41 10.79 -14.12
CA ILE A 134 -3.73 10.58 -13.53
C ILE A 134 -4.19 9.15 -13.76
N ALA A 135 -4.61 8.48 -12.67
CA ALA A 135 -5.10 7.11 -12.71
C ALA A 135 -6.57 7.07 -13.11
N ASP A 136 -7.03 5.88 -13.52
CA ASP A 136 -8.44 5.61 -13.82
C ASP A 136 -9.27 5.41 -12.54
N SER A 137 -8.95 6.13 -11.49
CA SER A 137 -9.64 6.01 -10.21
C SER A 137 -10.40 7.31 -9.92
N THR A 138 -11.64 7.16 -9.50
CA THR A 138 -12.45 8.29 -9.04
C THR A 138 -12.88 8.09 -7.59
N TRP A 139 -12.20 7.22 -6.86
CA TRP A 139 -12.55 6.85 -5.51
C TRP A 139 -12.67 8.08 -4.60
N GLY A 140 -13.79 8.18 -3.91
CA GLY A 140 -14.04 9.31 -3.01
C GLY A 140 -14.21 10.65 -3.71
N GLY A 141 -14.42 10.65 -5.04
CA GLY A 141 -14.53 11.89 -5.82
C GLY A 141 -13.19 12.61 -5.99
N GLU A 142 -12.08 11.96 -5.67
CA GLU A 142 -10.75 12.55 -5.73
C GLU A 142 -10.04 12.19 -7.04
N GLU A 143 -9.05 12.99 -7.38
CA GLU A 143 -8.17 12.74 -8.52
C GLU A 143 -6.92 12.02 -8.01
N TRP A 144 -6.66 10.82 -8.54
CA TRP A 144 -5.57 9.96 -8.08
C TRP A 144 -4.47 9.89 -9.13
N HIS A 145 -3.23 9.88 -8.67
CA HIS A 145 -2.07 9.61 -9.52
C HIS A 145 -1.67 8.15 -9.39
N GLU A 146 -1.32 7.55 -10.52
CA GLU A 146 -0.77 6.20 -10.53
C GLU A 146 0.75 6.29 -10.48
N MET A 147 1.37 5.52 -9.60
CA MET A 147 2.82 5.52 -9.44
C MET A 147 3.35 4.10 -9.50
N VAL A 148 4.57 3.94 -9.97
CA VAL A 148 5.20 2.64 -10.12
C VAL A 148 6.63 2.65 -9.58
N LEU A 149 6.99 1.56 -8.90
CA LEU A 149 8.37 1.28 -8.50
C LEU A 149 8.82 0.05 -9.26
N LYS A 150 9.84 0.21 -10.11
CA LYS A 150 10.40 -0.90 -10.89
C LYS A 150 11.50 -1.58 -10.08
N GLY A 151 11.43 -2.90 -10.07
CA GLY A 151 12.38 -3.72 -9.36
C GLY A 151 13.72 -3.92 -10.08
#